data_99fb14c8aed5545f70ef94b2d44a9554
#
_entry.id   99fb14c8aed5545f70ef94b2d44a9554
#
_cell.length_a   1.000
_cell.length_b   1.000
_cell.length_c   1.000
_cell.angle_alpha   90.00
_cell.angle_beta   90.00
_cell.angle_gamma   90.00
#
_symmetry.space_group_name_H-M   'P 1'
#
loop_
_entity.id
_entity.type
_entity.pdbx_description
1 polymer ?
#
loop_
_entity_poly.entity_id
_entity_poly.type
_entity_poly.pdbx_seq_one_letter_code
_entity_poly.pdbx_strand_id
1 'polypeptide(L)'
;MAKISMVAREVKRAKLALKYAAKRAKLKAAGDYVGLSRLPKNSNPNRQHNRCKLTGRPRGYMRQFGISRITFREMASAGLLPGVKKASW
;
A
#
# COMPACT_ATOMS: atom_id res chain seq x y z
N MET A 1 -13.21 5.96 7.68
CA MET A 1 -12.22 6.53 6.73
C MET A 1 -10.89 6.76 7.41
N ALA A 2 -9.81 6.60 6.66
CA ALA A 2 -8.47 6.90 7.18
C ALA A 2 -8.26 8.43 7.25
N LYS A 3 -7.50 8.87 8.25
CA LYS A 3 -7.11 10.28 8.37
C LYS A 3 -6.16 10.66 7.23
N ILE A 4 -6.22 11.90 6.79
CA ILE A 4 -5.33 12.43 5.74
C ILE A 4 -3.86 12.26 6.16
N SER A 5 -3.54 12.44 7.44
CA SER A 5 -2.19 12.25 7.97
C SER A 5 -1.68 10.81 7.78
N MET A 6 -2.55 9.82 7.88
CA MET A 6 -2.18 8.41 7.67
C MET A 6 -1.86 8.14 6.21
N VAL A 7 -2.63 8.71 5.28
CA VAL A 7 -2.39 8.59 3.84
C VAL A 7 -1.07 9.28 3.47
N ALA A 8 -0.83 10.48 3.99
CA ALA A 8 0.42 11.22 3.75
C ALA A 8 1.63 10.45 4.27
N ARG A 9 1.51 9.82 5.44
CA ARG A 9 2.56 8.98 6.00
C ARG A 9 2.89 7.79 5.10
N GLU A 10 1.87 7.17 4.53
CA GLU A 10 2.06 6.04 3.61
C GLU A 10 2.82 6.46 2.33
N VAL A 11 2.49 7.61 1.76
CA VAL A 11 3.20 8.19 0.61
C VAL A 11 4.67 8.44 0.97
N LYS A 12 4.93 8.98 2.15
CA LYS A 12 6.30 9.23 2.65
C LYS A 12 7.09 7.92 2.80
N ARG A 13 6.46 6.88 3.33
CA ARG A 13 7.07 5.55 3.46
C ARG A 13 7.42 4.95 2.10
N ALA A 14 6.54 5.08 1.12
CA ALA A 14 6.79 4.61 -0.24
C ALA A 14 8.00 5.29 -0.86
N LYS A 15 8.12 6.60 -0.73
CA LYS A 15 9.27 7.37 -1.22
C LYS A 15 10.57 6.93 -0.55
N LEU A 16 10.57 6.77 0.76
CA LEU A 16 11.75 6.33 1.52
C LEU A 16 12.14 4.90 1.15
N ALA A 17 11.19 4.01 0.96
CA ALA A 17 11.46 2.65 0.55
C ALA A 17 12.15 2.59 -0.81
N LEU A 18 11.70 3.40 -1.78
CA LEU A 18 12.33 3.51 -3.09
C LEU A 18 13.76 4.09 -2.98
N LYS A 19 13.93 5.14 -2.18
CA LYS A 19 15.23 5.79 -1.98
C LYS A 19 16.28 4.84 -1.43
N TYR A 20 15.91 3.99 -0.48
CA TYR A 20 16.84 3.09 0.19
C TYR A 20 16.82 1.65 -0.34
N ALA A 21 16.03 1.36 -1.37
CA ALA A 21 15.88 0.00 -1.90
C ALA A 21 17.22 -0.61 -2.34
N ALA A 22 18.01 0.11 -3.15
CA ALA A 22 19.31 -0.34 -3.63
C ALA A 22 20.30 -0.54 -2.47
N LYS A 23 20.32 0.39 -1.51
CA LYS A 23 21.18 0.33 -0.35
C LYS A 23 20.84 -0.88 0.54
N ARG A 24 19.57 -1.16 0.75
CA ARG A 24 19.11 -2.35 1.47
C ARG A 24 19.52 -3.64 0.78
N ALA A 25 19.34 -3.73 -0.53
CA ALA A 25 19.71 -4.90 -1.31
C ALA A 25 21.22 -5.17 -1.20
N LYS A 26 22.04 -4.11 -1.29
CA LYS A 26 23.49 -4.19 -1.16
C LYS A 26 23.93 -4.69 0.22
N LEU A 27 23.36 -4.12 1.29
CA LEU A 27 23.66 -4.50 2.66
C LEU A 27 23.20 -5.93 2.97
N LYS A 28 22.05 -6.31 2.44
CA LYS A 28 21.50 -7.67 2.61
C LYS A 28 22.36 -8.72 1.91
N ALA A 29 22.84 -8.43 0.71
CA ALA A 29 23.75 -9.31 -0.03
C ALA A 29 25.10 -9.46 0.69
N ALA A 30 25.58 -8.40 1.34
CA ALA A 30 26.80 -8.43 2.13
C ALA A 30 26.64 -9.06 3.53
N GLY A 31 25.38 -9.35 3.94
CA GLY A 31 25.09 -9.90 5.25
C GLY A 31 25.27 -8.92 6.41
N ASP A 32 25.30 -7.63 6.12
CA ASP A 32 25.50 -6.57 7.13
C ASP A 32 24.17 -6.19 7.80
N TYR A 33 23.78 -6.97 8.80
CA TYR A 33 22.52 -6.73 9.53
C TYR A 33 22.59 -5.50 10.44
N VAL A 34 23.79 -5.13 10.92
CA VAL A 34 23.97 -3.92 11.72
C VAL A 34 23.74 -2.67 10.86
N GLY A 35 24.28 -2.66 9.64
CA GLY A 35 24.02 -1.58 8.67
C GLY A 35 22.54 -1.48 8.31
N LEU A 36 21.86 -2.61 8.13
CA LEU A 36 20.43 -2.64 7.88
C LEU A 36 19.62 -2.03 9.03
N SER A 37 20.01 -2.30 10.27
CA SER A 37 19.32 -1.77 11.46
C SER A 37 19.48 -0.25 11.62
N ARG A 38 20.52 0.34 11.03
CA ARG A 38 20.78 1.78 11.07
C ARG A 38 19.95 2.56 10.07
N LEU A 39 19.35 1.91 9.08
CA LEU A 39 18.50 2.57 8.09
C LEU A 39 17.20 3.08 8.73
N PRO A 40 16.61 4.17 8.21
CA PRO A 40 15.34 4.69 8.74
C PRO A 40 14.26 3.61 8.76
N LYS A 41 13.51 3.55 9.85
CA LYS A 41 12.43 2.57 10.01
C LYS A 41 11.39 2.67 8.88
N ASN A 42 11.05 3.89 8.48
CA ASN A 42 10.04 4.13 7.45
C ASN A 42 10.52 3.78 6.04
N SER A 43 11.81 3.47 5.85
CA SER A 43 12.34 2.96 4.58
C SER A 43 12.14 1.46 4.41
N ASN A 44 11.66 0.77 5.45
CA ASN A 44 11.42 -0.67 5.40
C ASN A 44 10.14 -0.98 4.61
N PRO A 45 10.22 -1.77 3.52
CA PRO A 45 9.04 -2.11 2.72
C PRO A 45 7.97 -2.88 3.48
N ASN A 46 8.34 -3.60 4.57
CA ASN A 46 7.38 -4.33 5.40
C ASN A 46 6.42 -3.42 6.17
N ARG A 47 6.74 -2.13 6.29
CA ARG A 47 5.88 -1.14 6.94
C ARG A 47 4.87 -0.51 6.00
N GLN A 48 4.95 -0.80 4.71
CA GLN A 48 3.99 -0.32 3.71
C GLN A 48 2.74 -1.18 3.73
N HIS A 49 1.59 -0.53 3.59
CA HIS A 49 0.30 -1.18 3.44
C HIS A 49 -0.39 -0.68 2.18
N ASN A 50 -1.05 -1.58 1.47
CA ASN A 50 -1.94 -1.19 0.40
C ASN A 50 -3.14 -0.47 1.01
N ARG A 51 -3.49 0.70 0.44
CA ARG A 51 -4.61 1.50 0.89
C ARG A 51 -5.54 1.80 -0.27
N CYS A 52 -6.83 1.88 0.01
CA CYS A 52 -7.82 2.30 -0.98
C CYS A 52 -7.43 3.67 -1.55
N LYS A 53 -7.40 3.79 -2.87
CA LYS A 53 -7.02 5.04 -3.54
C LYS A 53 -8.01 6.17 -3.26
N LEU A 54 -9.26 5.86 -2.96
CA LEU A 54 -10.32 6.84 -2.75
C LEU A 54 -10.50 7.21 -1.27
N THR A 55 -10.47 6.21 -0.38
CA THR A 55 -10.75 6.41 1.06
C THR A 55 -9.54 6.29 1.96
N GLY A 56 -8.47 5.66 1.49
CA GLY A 56 -7.28 5.40 2.29
C GLY A 56 -7.40 4.23 3.24
N ARG A 57 -8.48 3.47 3.18
CA ARG A 57 -8.70 2.32 4.06
C ARG A 57 -7.65 1.23 3.82
N PRO A 58 -6.92 0.76 4.87
CA PRO A 58 -5.90 -0.28 4.70
C PRO A 58 -6.47 -1.69 4.66
N ARG A 59 -7.66 -1.92 5.25
CA ARG A 59 -8.29 -3.23 5.33
C ARG A 59 -9.27 -3.42 4.17
N GLY A 60 -9.46 -4.68 3.79
CA GLY A 60 -10.38 -5.02 2.71
C GLY A 60 -9.95 -4.49 1.35
N TYR A 61 -8.65 -4.32 1.14
CA TYR A 61 -8.10 -3.82 -0.12
C TYR A 61 -8.16 -4.89 -1.20
N MET A 62 -8.66 -4.53 -2.37
CA MET A 62 -8.71 -5.40 -3.55
C MET A 62 -7.62 -4.98 -4.54
N ARG A 63 -6.58 -5.80 -4.69
CA ARG A 63 -5.43 -5.50 -5.56
C ARG A 63 -5.82 -5.30 -7.02
N GLN A 64 -6.82 -6.01 -7.48
CA GLN A 64 -7.28 -5.95 -8.87
C GLN A 64 -7.77 -4.55 -9.23
N PHE A 65 -8.43 -3.85 -8.31
CA PHE A 65 -9.02 -2.53 -8.55
C PHE A 65 -8.31 -1.39 -7.83
N GLY A 66 -7.44 -1.69 -6.86
CA GLY A 66 -6.75 -0.68 -6.06
C GLY A 66 -7.64 0.07 -5.09
N ILE A 67 -8.78 -0.49 -4.73
CA ILE A 67 -9.77 0.12 -3.83
C ILE A 67 -10.23 -0.89 -2.78
N SER A 68 -10.86 -0.39 -1.70
CA SER A 68 -11.41 -1.27 -0.67
C SER A 68 -12.67 -1.98 -1.14
N ARG A 69 -13.02 -3.08 -0.47
CA ARG A 69 -14.24 -3.82 -0.76
C ARG A 69 -15.51 -2.97 -0.66
N ILE A 70 -15.54 -2.02 0.27
CA ILE A 70 -16.68 -1.12 0.47
C ILE A 70 -16.83 -0.19 -0.73
N THR A 71 -15.75 0.48 -1.12
CA THR A 71 -15.73 1.36 -2.30
C THR A 71 -16.02 0.59 -3.58
N PHE A 72 -15.48 -0.62 -3.71
CA PHE A 72 -15.77 -1.51 -4.83
C PHE A 72 -17.26 -1.79 -4.95
N ARG A 73 -17.92 -2.14 -3.85
CA ARG A 73 -19.36 -2.43 -3.85
C ARG A 73 -20.16 -1.21 -4.26
N GLU A 74 -19.83 -0.04 -3.74
CA GLU A 74 -20.52 1.22 -4.07
C GLU A 74 -20.36 1.56 -5.55
N MET A 75 -19.15 1.47 -6.09
CA MET A 75 -18.89 1.78 -7.49
C MET A 75 -19.50 0.75 -8.44
N ALA A 76 -19.48 -0.53 -8.08
CA ALA A 76 -20.12 -1.59 -8.86
C ALA A 76 -21.63 -1.41 -8.92
N SER A 77 -22.25 -1.05 -7.80
CA SER A 77 -23.69 -0.79 -7.73
C SER A 77 -24.11 0.45 -8.54
N ALA A 78 -23.21 1.44 -8.63
CA ALA A 78 -23.41 2.65 -9.43
C ALA A 78 -23.07 2.46 -10.93
N GLY A 79 -22.56 1.28 -11.31
CA GLY A 79 -22.19 0.98 -12.70
C GLY A 79 -20.90 1.65 -13.17
N LEU A 80 -20.02 2.08 -12.24
CA LEU A 80 -18.80 2.80 -12.58
C LEU A 80 -17.63 1.87 -12.94
N LEU A 81 -17.74 0.57 -12.64
CA LEU A 81 -16.70 -0.41 -12.93
C LEU A 81 -17.07 -1.23 -14.17
N PRO A 82 -16.25 -1.19 -15.25
CA PRO A 82 -16.54 -1.95 -16.46
C PRO A 82 -16.35 -3.46 -16.22
N GLY A 83 -17.22 -4.27 -16.84
CA GLY A 83 -17.13 -5.72 -16.82
C GLY A 83 -17.55 -6.38 -15.50
N VAL A 84 -17.98 -5.61 -14.50
CA VAL A 84 -18.43 -6.14 -13.22
C VAL A 84 -19.94 -6.38 -13.27
N LYS A 85 -20.36 -7.60 -12.97
CA LYS A 85 -21.74 -8.02 -12.90
C LYS A 85 -22.08 -8.55 -11.52
N LYS A 86 -23.30 -8.34 -11.05
CA LYS A 86 -23.78 -8.98 -9.83
C LYS A 86 -23.80 -10.49 -10.04
N ALA A 87 -23.27 -11.22 -9.09
CA ALA A 87 -23.31 -12.68 -9.06
C ALA A 87 -24.37 -13.14 -8.07
N SER A 88 -25.15 -14.14 -8.49
CA SER A 88 -26.19 -14.74 -7.69
C SER A 88 -26.09 -16.25 -7.88
N TRP A 89 -25.48 -16.95 -6.92
CA TRP A 89 -25.35 -18.40 -6.94
C TRP A 89 -25.78 -19.05 -5.66
#